data_92b32be935fec5319aa6b24332164ddb
#
_entry.id   92b32be935fec5319aa6b24332164ddb
#
_cell.length_a   1.000
_cell.length_b   1.000
_cell.length_c   1.000
_cell.angle_alpha   90.00
_cell.angle_beta   90.00
_cell.angle_gamma   90.00
#
_symmetry.space_group_name_H-M   'P 1'
#
loop_
_entity.id
_entity.type
_entity.pdbx_description
1 polymer ?
#
loop_
_entity_poly.entity_id
_entity_poly.type
_entity_poly.pdbx_seq_one_letter_code
_entity_poly.pdbx_strand_id
1 'polypeptide(L)' 'MTTFNIPNMSCGHCKPTVEKTIHAIDPEANIEFDMASRKITLDSRTHPDNVQTALASAGYPATLA' A
#
# COMPACT_ATOMS: atom_id res chain seq x y z
N MET A 1 -4.81 12.18 -2.06
CA MET A 1 -3.65 11.28 -2.17
C MET A 1 -3.05 11.05 -0.81
N THR A 2 -2.69 9.82 -0.53
CA THR A 2 -2.15 9.44 0.78
C THR A 2 -0.87 8.65 0.57
N THR A 3 0.16 8.97 1.32
CA THR A 3 1.44 8.26 1.26
C THR A 3 1.61 7.40 2.50
N PHE A 4 2.01 6.15 2.29
CA PHE A 4 2.25 5.19 3.37
C PHE A 4 3.70 4.74 3.36
N ASN A 5 4.25 4.53 4.55
CA ASN A 5 5.52 3.84 4.74
C ASN A 5 5.25 2.36 4.91
N ILE A 6 5.92 1.52 4.12
CA ILE A 6 5.83 0.07 4.24
C ILE A 6 7.24 -0.48 4.39
N PRO A 7 7.77 -0.55 5.63
CA PRO A 7 9.16 -0.97 5.85
C PRO A 7 9.49 -2.37 5.33
N ASN A 8 8.49 -3.26 5.29
CA ASN A 8 8.67 -4.63 4.80
C ASN A 8 8.70 -4.73 3.28
N MET A 9 8.41 -3.65 2.57
CA MET A 9 8.42 -3.61 1.11
C MET A 9 9.85 -3.40 0.61
N SER A 10 10.65 -4.46 0.68
CA SER A 10 12.07 -4.36 0.40
C SER A 10 12.51 -5.06 -0.89
N CYS A 11 11.59 -5.69 -1.61
CA CYS A 11 11.92 -6.41 -2.85
C CYS A 11 10.80 -6.26 -3.88
N GLY A 12 11.11 -6.58 -5.13
CA GLY A 12 10.15 -6.48 -6.23
C GLY A 12 8.92 -7.38 -6.09
N HIS A 13 9.00 -8.42 -5.29
CA HIS A 13 7.88 -9.33 -5.06
C HIS A 13 6.77 -8.71 -4.22
N CYS A 14 7.08 -7.66 -3.50
CA CYS A 14 6.10 -6.98 -2.63
C CYS A 14 5.10 -6.16 -3.44
N LYS A 15 5.52 -5.61 -4.59
CA LYS A 15 4.65 -4.76 -5.41
C LYS A 15 3.35 -5.45 -5.81
N PRO A 16 3.38 -6.63 -6.43
CA PRO A 16 2.14 -7.30 -6.84
C PRO A 16 1.23 -7.62 -5.66
N THR A 17 1.80 -8.02 -4.52
CA THR A 17 1.02 -8.34 -3.33
C THR A 17 0.34 -7.11 -2.75
N VAL A 18 1.07 -6.01 -2.62
CA VAL A 18 0.52 -4.75 -2.12
C VAL A 18 -0.56 -4.22 -3.08
N GLU A 19 -0.27 -4.22 -4.37
CA GLU A 19 -1.22 -3.77 -5.38
C GLU A 19 -2.49 -4.60 -5.34
N LYS A 20 -2.37 -5.91 -5.31
CA LYS A 20 -3.52 -6.81 -5.25
C LYS A 20 -4.35 -6.59 -3.99
N THR A 21 -3.70 -6.40 -2.85
CA THR A 21 -4.37 -6.16 -1.58
C THR A 21 -5.19 -4.87 -1.64
N ILE A 22 -4.62 -3.81 -2.17
CA ILE A 22 -5.32 -2.53 -2.29
C ILE A 22 -6.44 -2.61 -3.30
N HIS A 23 -6.23 -3.25 -4.45
CA HIS A 23 -7.27 -3.41 -5.47
C HIS A 23 -8.42 -4.31 -5.00
N ALA A 24 -8.20 -5.16 -4.01
CA ALA A 24 -9.28 -5.94 -3.42
C ALA A 24 -10.29 -5.08 -2.66
N ILE A 25 -9.85 -3.95 -2.11
CA ILE A 25 -10.73 -3.02 -1.39
C ILE A 25 -11.15 -1.82 -2.24
N ASP A 26 -10.34 -1.45 -3.23
CA ASP A 26 -10.67 -0.39 -4.17
C ASP A 26 -10.05 -0.68 -5.53
N PRO A 27 -10.80 -1.32 -6.45
CA PRO A 27 -10.27 -1.67 -7.78
C PRO A 27 -9.86 -0.47 -8.63
N GLU A 28 -10.36 0.72 -8.31
CA GLU A 28 -10.05 1.94 -9.05
C GLU A 28 -8.89 2.73 -8.46
N ALA A 29 -8.28 2.23 -7.38
CA ALA A 29 -7.18 2.92 -6.73
C ALA A 29 -5.96 3.03 -7.66
N ASN A 30 -5.35 4.20 -7.69
CA ASN A 30 -4.08 4.43 -8.36
C ASN A 30 -2.96 4.35 -7.33
N ILE A 31 -1.96 3.54 -7.62
CA ILE A 31 -0.87 3.27 -6.70
C ILE A 31 0.44 3.62 -7.37
N GLU A 32 1.25 4.45 -6.71
CA GLU A 32 2.61 4.73 -7.12
C GLU A 32 3.57 4.17 -6.09
N PHE A 33 4.56 3.42 -6.56
CA PHE A 33 5.55 2.79 -5.69
C PHE A 33 6.84 3.58 -5.69
N ASP A 34 7.36 3.85 -4.50
CA ASP A 34 8.70 4.37 -4.30
C ASP A 34 9.49 3.34 -3.51
N MET A 35 10.09 2.41 -4.24
CA MET A 35 10.83 1.30 -3.62
C MET A 35 12.08 1.76 -2.88
N ALA A 36 12.70 2.83 -3.34
CA ALA A 36 13.89 3.37 -2.70
C ALA A 36 13.59 3.86 -1.28
N SER A 37 12.43 4.49 -1.10
CA SER A 37 11.99 5.00 0.19
C SER A 37 11.06 4.04 0.92
N ARG A 38 10.71 2.92 0.29
CA ARG A 38 9.74 1.94 0.82
C ARG A 38 8.40 2.57 1.14
N LYS A 39 7.93 3.39 0.22
CA LYS A 39 6.67 4.13 0.35
C LYS A 39 5.77 3.86 -0.84
N ILE A 40 4.48 4.01 -0.62
CA ILE A 40 3.52 4.06 -1.71
C ILE A 40 2.69 5.32 -1.58
N THR A 41 2.30 5.87 -2.73
CA THR A 41 1.34 6.95 -2.81
C THR A 41 0.06 6.40 -3.40
N LEU A 42 -1.03 6.57 -2.68
CA LEU A 42 -2.31 5.99 -3.04
C LEU A 42 -3.32 7.09 -3.32
N ASP A 43 -3.93 7.03 -4.50
CA ASP A 43 -5.08 7.86 -4.87
C ASP A 43 -6.31 6.97 -4.87
N SER A 44 -7.09 7.03 -3.80
CA SER A 44 -8.21 6.13 -3.57
C SER A 44 -9.26 6.81 -2.70
N ARG A 45 -10.51 6.36 -2.84
CA ARG A 45 -11.61 6.81 -1.99
C ARG A 45 -11.69 6.04 -0.69
N THR A 46 -10.94 4.97 -0.57
CA THR A 46 -10.93 4.13 0.62
C THR A 46 -10.25 4.85 1.77
N HIS A 47 -10.80 4.71 2.96
CA HIS A 47 -10.20 5.27 4.16
C HIS A 47 -8.79 4.72 4.36
N PRO A 48 -7.82 5.58 4.74
CA PRO A 48 -6.45 5.12 5.02
C PRO A 48 -6.39 4.00 6.05
N ASP A 49 -7.24 4.02 7.05
CA ASP A 49 -7.29 2.99 8.08
C ASP A 49 -7.59 1.61 7.50
N ASN A 50 -8.51 1.54 6.54
CA ASN A 50 -8.85 0.29 5.86
C ASN A 50 -7.66 -0.24 5.06
N VAL A 51 -6.94 0.65 4.40
CA VAL A 51 -5.74 0.29 3.64
C VAL A 51 -4.67 -0.25 4.58
N GLN A 52 -4.44 0.43 5.70
CA GLN A 52 -3.45 -0.01 6.69
C GLN A 52 -3.80 -1.38 7.25
N THR A 53 -5.07 -1.61 7.58
CA THR A 53 -5.53 -2.89 8.10
C THR A 53 -5.34 -4.01 7.08
N ALA A 54 -5.70 -3.77 5.83
CA ALA A 54 -5.56 -4.74 4.76
C ALA A 54 -4.10 -5.08 4.51
N LEU A 55 -3.22 -4.08 4.47
CA LEU A 55 -1.79 -4.29 4.26
C LEU A 55 -1.15 -5.03 5.44
N ALA A 56 -1.55 -4.72 6.66
CA ALA A 56 -1.05 -5.43 7.84
C ALA A 56 -1.44 -6.91 7.79
N SER A 57 -2.67 -7.20 7.37
CA SER A 57 -3.13 -8.59 7.20
C SER A 57 -2.37 -9.33 6.11
N ALA A 58 -1.89 -8.63 5.12
CA ALA A 58 -1.09 -9.21 4.03
C ALA A 58 0.39 -9.39 4.40
N GLY A 59 0.81 -8.96 5.60
CA GLY A 59 2.19 -9.03 6.03
C GLY A 59 3.01 -7.80 5.73
N TYR A 60 2.37 -6.71 5.32
CA TYR A 60 3.04 -5.45 4.99
C TYR A 60 2.46 -4.30 5.81
N PRO A 61 2.73 -4.27 7.13
CA PRO A 61 2.21 -3.18 7.96
C PRO A 61 2.61 -1.82 7.41
N ALA A 62 1.63 -0.94 7.25
CA ALA A 62 1.83 0.38 6.68
C ALA A 62 1.52 1.44 7.72
N THR A 63 2.28 2.53 7.69
CA THR A 63 2.02 3.71 8.51
C THR A 63 1.89 4.92 7.60
N LEU A 64 1.12 5.91 8.05
CA LEU A 64 1.01 7.17 7.32
C LEU A 64 2.36 7.88 7.32
N ALA A 65 2.76 8.30 6.15
CA ALA A 65 4.02 9.03 5.99
C ALA A 65 3.83 10.53 6.23
#